data_fc88ab03bce20da4b4504f5901b6f491
#
_entry.id   fc88ab03bce20da4b4504f5901b6f491
#
_cell.length_a   1.000
_cell.length_b   1.000
_cell.length_c   1.000
_cell.angle_alpha   90.00
_cell.angle_beta   90.00
_cell.angle_gamma   90.00
#
_symmetry.space_group_name_H-M   'P 1'
#
loop_
_entity.id
_entity.type
_entity.pdbx_description
1 polymer ?
#
loop_
_entity_poly.entity_id
_entity_poly.type
_entity_poly.pdbx_seq_one_letter_code
_entity_poly.pdbx_strand_id
1 'polypeptide(L)'
;MEIPSSGAFCDLLWSDPEITDGFRDSPRGAGYIFGEAPVNEFTQTNGLELICRGHQMIQQGFQYMFSQNNLVTVWSAPNYCYRCENVASVLLLDEGLNRTFRMFKEVIVRRGCDE
;
A
#
# COMPACT_ATOMS: atom_id res chain seq x y z
N MET A 1 19.76 4.82 9.75
CA MET A 1 19.00 6.01 10.22
C MET A 1 17.65 5.57 10.73
N GLU A 2 17.31 5.97 11.93
CA GLU A 2 16.00 5.64 12.49
C GLU A 2 14.91 6.55 11.92
N ILE A 3 13.69 6.01 11.81
CA ILE A 3 12.55 6.80 11.38
C ILE A 3 12.14 7.72 12.54
N PRO A 4 12.07 9.04 12.34
CA PRO A 4 11.63 9.93 13.40
C PRO A 4 10.17 9.68 13.78
N SER A 5 9.80 10.10 14.98
CA SER A 5 8.44 9.90 15.51
C SER A 5 7.46 11.00 15.07
N SER A 6 7.92 11.98 14.32
CA SER A 6 7.09 13.08 13.82
C SER A 6 7.75 13.72 12.60
N GLY A 7 7.01 14.59 11.93
CA GLY A 7 7.47 15.33 10.75
C GLY A 7 7.19 14.62 9.45
N ALA A 8 7.61 15.22 8.34
CA ALA A 8 7.27 14.76 7.00
C ALA A 8 7.74 13.34 6.72
N PHE A 9 8.92 12.97 7.15
CA PHE A 9 9.45 11.63 6.95
C PHE A 9 8.55 10.59 7.64
N CYS A 10 8.17 10.86 8.90
CA CYS A 10 7.26 10.01 9.65
C CYS A 10 5.91 9.90 8.93
N ASP A 11 5.36 11.03 8.52
CA ASP A 11 4.05 11.08 7.90
C ASP A 11 3.99 10.30 6.58
N LEU A 12 5.04 10.39 5.77
CA LEU A 12 5.11 9.64 4.51
C LEU A 12 5.16 8.14 4.71
N LEU A 13 5.76 7.67 5.80
CA LEU A 13 5.93 6.25 6.06
C LEU A 13 4.78 5.62 6.84
N TRP A 14 4.09 6.40 7.67
CA TRP A 14 3.10 5.85 8.58
C TRP A 14 1.65 6.13 8.21
N SER A 15 1.38 7.08 7.31
CA SER A 15 0.01 7.49 6.98
C SER A 15 -0.71 6.46 6.12
N ASP A 16 -2.03 6.41 6.28
CA ASP A 16 -2.89 5.47 5.56
C ASP A 16 -4.07 6.19 4.91
N PRO A 17 -4.53 5.72 3.74
CA PRO A 17 -5.73 6.26 3.10
C PRO A 17 -6.99 5.64 3.68
N GLU A 18 -8.04 6.45 3.85
CA GLU A 18 -9.38 5.98 4.21
C GLU A 18 -10.43 6.89 3.59
N ILE A 19 -11.67 6.43 3.59
CA ILE A 19 -12.79 7.25 3.16
C ILE A 19 -13.08 8.27 4.28
N THR A 20 -12.59 9.47 4.10
CA THR A 20 -12.73 10.56 5.06
C THR A 20 -12.57 11.90 4.34
N ASP A 21 -13.03 12.96 4.96
CA ASP A 21 -12.78 14.32 4.47
C ASP A 21 -11.39 14.77 4.92
N GLY A 22 -10.55 15.20 3.97
CA GLY A 22 -9.24 15.77 4.27
C GLY A 22 -8.33 14.81 5.03
N PHE A 23 -7.81 15.30 6.15
CA PHE A 23 -6.89 14.56 7.01
C PHE A 23 -7.47 14.40 8.41
N ARG A 24 -7.09 13.34 9.08
CA ARG A 24 -7.35 13.17 10.51
C ARG A 24 -6.21 12.39 11.16
N ASP A 25 -6.17 12.40 12.50
CA ASP A 25 -5.14 11.70 13.24
C ASP A 25 -5.23 10.18 13.01
N SER A 26 -4.06 9.55 12.92
CA SER A 26 -3.99 8.10 12.75
C SER A 26 -4.13 7.39 14.09
N PRO A 27 -4.92 6.30 14.16
CA PRO A 27 -4.98 5.48 15.36
C PRO A 27 -3.68 4.73 15.65
N ARG A 28 -2.73 4.75 14.71
CA ARG A 28 -1.40 4.15 14.93
C ARG A 28 -0.56 4.96 15.92
N GLY A 29 -0.93 6.20 16.22
CA GLY A 29 -0.14 7.10 17.04
C GLY A 29 0.97 7.81 16.27
N ALA A 30 1.06 7.62 14.96
CA ALA A 30 2.02 8.27 14.08
C ALA A 30 1.40 8.44 12.70
N GLY A 31 1.75 9.51 12.00
CA GLY A 31 1.19 9.81 10.69
C GLY A 31 -0.26 10.26 10.77
N TYR A 32 -0.92 10.26 9.62
CA TYR A 32 -2.29 10.74 9.47
C TYR A 32 -3.11 9.76 8.64
N ILE A 33 -4.43 9.88 8.75
CA ILE A 33 -5.36 9.29 7.80
C ILE A 33 -5.67 10.38 6.77
N PHE A 34 -5.66 10.03 5.50
CA PHE A 34 -5.93 10.99 4.43
C PHE A 34 -7.00 10.45 3.47
N GLY A 35 -7.85 11.35 3.02
CA GLY A 35 -8.96 11.01 2.12
C GLY A 35 -8.65 11.25 0.66
N GLU A 36 -9.70 11.14 -0.15
CA GLU A 36 -9.60 11.27 -1.61
C GLU A 36 -9.21 12.68 -2.06
N ALA A 37 -9.77 13.71 -1.44
CA ALA A 37 -9.50 15.08 -1.85
C ALA A 37 -8.01 15.47 -1.75
N PRO A 38 -7.29 15.18 -0.64
CA PRO A 38 -5.85 15.39 -0.59
C PRO A 38 -5.08 14.63 -1.68
N VAL A 39 -5.47 13.40 -1.99
CA VAL A 39 -4.81 12.62 -3.03
C VAL A 39 -5.00 13.26 -4.39
N ASN A 40 -6.22 13.68 -4.71
CA ASN A 40 -6.51 14.34 -5.99
C ASN A 40 -5.75 15.66 -6.11
N GLU A 41 -5.72 16.45 -5.05
CA GLU A 41 -4.97 17.72 -5.05
C GLU A 41 -3.48 17.48 -5.26
N PHE A 42 -2.91 16.52 -4.56
CA PHE A 42 -1.49 16.21 -4.67
C PHE A 42 -1.12 15.73 -6.07
N THR A 43 -1.89 14.81 -6.63
CA THR A 43 -1.61 14.27 -7.96
C THR A 43 -1.78 15.32 -9.05
N GLN A 44 -2.81 16.16 -8.96
CA GLN A 44 -3.02 17.24 -9.93
C GLN A 44 -1.93 18.30 -9.85
N THR A 45 -1.60 18.75 -8.64
CA THR A 45 -0.60 19.79 -8.42
C THR A 45 0.77 19.38 -8.96
N ASN A 46 1.10 18.09 -8.84
CA ASN A 46 2.42 17.58 -9.19
C ASN A 46 2.46 16.84 -10.54
N GLY A 47 1.37 16.83 -11.28
CA GLY A 47 1.30 16.15 -12.56
C GLY A 47 1.50 14.65 -12.49
N LEU A 48 1.02 14.02 -11.43
CA LEU A 48 1.18 12.58 -11.18
C LEU A 48 -0.09 11.84 -11.56
N GLU A 49 0.06 10.62 -12.04
CA GLU A 49 -1.07 9.75 -12.37
C GLU A 49 -1.38 8.74 -11.28
N LEU A 50 -0.38 8.37 -10.50
CA LEU A 50 -0.53 7.29 -9.54
C LEU A 50 0.40 7.46 -8.35
N ILE A 51 -0.15 7.22 -7.17
CA ILE A 51 0.62 7.03 -5.94
C ILE A 51 0.61 5.54 -5.62
N CYS A 52 1.79 4.93 -5.53
CA CYS A 52 1.93 3.53 -5.11
C CYS A 52 2.47 3.50 -3.69
N ARG A 53 1.87 2.70 -2.84
CA ARG A 53 2.29 2.60 -1.45
C ARG A 53 2.17 1.18 -0.93
N GLY A 54 2.81 0.90 0.19
CA GLY A 54 2.70 -0.34 0.94
C GLY A 54 2.11 -0.08 2.32
N HIS A 55 2.67 -0.70 3.34
CA HIS A 55 2.40 -0.45 4.76
C HIS A 55 1.12 -1.08 5.30
N GLN A 56 0.15 -1.41 4.45
CA GLN A 56 -1.07 -2.09 4.88
C GLN A 56 -1.20 -3.44 4.19
N MET A 57 -1.48 -4.47 4.97
CA MET A 57 -1.75 -5.80 4.42
C MET A 57 -3.08 -5.76 3.68
N ILE A 58 -3.07 -6.19 2.42
CA ILE A 58 -4.25 -6.28 1.57
C ILE A 58 -4.47 -7.75 1.24
N GLN A 59 -5.66 -8.26 1.54
CA GLN A 59 -5.95 -9.68 1.39
C GLN A 59 -5.76 -10.17 -0.05
N GLN A 60 -6.10 -9.35 -1.02
CA GLN A 60 -6.00 -9.67 -2.44
C GLN A 60 -4.65 -9.30 -3.06
N GLY A 61 -3.72 -8.76 -2.27
CA GLY A 61 -2.40 -8.34 -2.71
C GLY A 61 -2.32 -6.89 -3.16
N PHE A 62 -3.38 -6.29 -3.64
CA PHE A 62 -3.42 -4.88 -3.97
C PHE A 62 -4.85 -4.35 -3.89
N GLN A 63 -4.97 -3.04 -3.71
CA GLN A 63 -6.28 -2.38 -3.67
C GLN A 63 -6.15 -0.92 -4.06
N TYR A 64 -6.99 -0.49 -4.99
CA TYR A 64 -7.24 0.92 -5.25
C TYR A 64 -8.22 1.43 -4.19
N MET A 65 -7.88 2.56 -3.57
CA MET A 65 -8.71 3.08 -2.49
C MET A 65 -9.78 4.06 -2.97
N PHE A 66 -9.46 4.87 -3.99
CA PHE A 66 -10.32 5.98 -4.37
C PHE A 66 -10.84 5.86 -5.80
N SER A 67 -11.85 6.67 -6.13
CA SER A 67 -12.62 6.53 -7.36
C SER A 67 -11.83 6.78 -8.65
N GLN A 68 -10.75 7.55 -8.60
CA GLN A 68 -9.96 7.86 -9.78
C GLN A 68 -8.81 6.87 -10.04
N ASN A 69 -8.69 5.83 -9.22
CA ASN A 69 -7.61 4.84 -9.33
C ASN A 69 -6.22 5.50 -9.36
N ASN A 70 -6.05 6.56 -8.61
CA ASN A 70 -4.81 7.33 -8.54
C ASN A 70 -3.99 7.03 -7.27
N LEU A 71 -4.45 6.09 -6.47
CA LEU A 71 -3.70 5.57 -5.34
C LEU A 71 -3.96 4.08 -5.20
N VAL A 72 -2.88 3.31 -5.14
CA VAL A 72 -2.95 1.87 -4.95
C VAL A 72 -2.04 1.43 -3.80
N THR A 73 -2.57 0.58 -2.93
CA THR A 73 -1.78 -0.10 -1.92
C THR A 73 -1.37 -1.46 -2.48
N VAL A 74 -0.07 -1.75 -2.46
CA VAL A 74 0.49 -3.01 -2.95
C VAL A 74 1.14 -3.72 -1.78
N TRP A 75 0.78 -4.99 -1.58
CA TRP A 75 1.33 -5.79 -0.50
C TRP A 75 2.02 -7.01 -1.07
N SER A 76 3.30 -7.20 -0.73
CA SER A 76 4.15 -8.21 -1.34
C SER A 76 4.63 -9.30 -0.38
N ALA A 77 4.00 -9.41 0.80
CA ALA A 77 4.33 -10.45 1.77
C ALA A 77 3.17 -11.44 1.87
N PRO A 78 3.25 -12.61 1.20
CA PRO A 78 2.15 -13.58 1.23
C PRO A 78 2.04 -14.22 2.62
N ASN A 79 0.83 -14.61 2.99
CA ASN A 79 0.54 -15.21 4.30
C ASN A 79 1.22 -14.45 5.45
N TYR A 80 0.90 -13.17 5.55
CA TYR A 80 1.54 -12.26 6.48
C TYR A 80 1.44 -12.79 7.92
N CYS A 81 2.55 -12.76 8.63
CA CYS A 81 2.66 -13.32 9.99
C CYS A 81 2.27 -14.80 10.07
N TYR A 82 2.33 -15.51 8.96
CA TYR A 82 2.01 -16.95 8.86
C TYR A 82 0.59 -17.30 9.28
N ARG A 83 -0.35 -16.35 9.25
CA ARG A 83 -1.75 -16.60 9.66
C ARG A 83 -2.79 -15.88 8.81
N CYS A 84 -2.42 -14.86 8.05
CA CYS A 84 -3.42 -14.05 7.36
C CYS A 84 -3.90 -14.69 6.06
N GLU A 85 -3.14 -15.66 5.53
CA GLU A 85 -3.47 -16.36 4.28
C GLU A 85 -3.73 -15.43 3.11
N ASN A 86 -3.19 -14.22 3.17
CA ASN A 86 -3.34 -13.24 2.11
C ASN A 86 -2.50 -13.60 0.90
N VAL A 87 -2.99 -13.19 -0.26
CA VAL A 87 -2.22 -13.20 -1.50
C VAL A 87 -1.31 -11.98 -1.50
N ALA A 88 -0.17 -12.08 -2.14
CA ALA A 88 0.73 -10.96 -2.35
C ALA A 88 0.70 -10.52 -3.80
N SER A 89 1.18 -9.33 -4.08
CA SER A 89 1.28 -8.85 -5.45
C SER A 89 2.53 -8.01 -5.67
N VAL A 90 2.90 -7.88 -6.93
CA VAL A 90 3.85 -6.87 -7.40
C VAL A 90 3.18 -6.10 -8.53
N LEU A 91 3.50 -4.83 -8.63
CA LEU A 91 3.03 -3.96 -9.70
C LEU A 91 4.15 -3.76 -10.70
N LEU A 92 3.89 -4.09 -11.96
CA LEU A 92 4.81 -3.86 -13.07
C LEU A 92 4.33 -2.65 -13.86
N LEU A 93 5.25 -1.74 -14.14
CA LEU A 93 4.98 -0.56 -14.95
C LEU A 93 5.87 -0.61 -16.17
N ASP A 94 5.28 -0.43 -17.35
CA ASP A 94 6.05 -0.34 -18.60
C ASP A 94 6.42 1.11 -18.92
N GLU A 95 7.02 1.34 -20.08
CA GLU A 95 7.46 2.68 -20.48
C GLU A 95 6.30 3.66 -20.64
N GLY A 96 5.12 3.17 -21.00
CA GLY A 96 3.90 3.97 -21.11
C GLY A 96 3.13 4.10 -19.81
N LEU A 97 3.70 3.61 -18.70
CA LEU A 97 3.06 3.57 -17.38
C LEU A 97 1.80 2.68 -17.34
N ASN A 98 1.74 1.72 -18.24
CA ASN A 98 0.68 0.71 -18.16
C ASN A 98 0.94 -0.21 -16.98
N ARG A 99 -0.11 -0.53 -16.26
CA ARG A 99 -0.04 -1.25 -14.99
C ARG A 99 -0.38 -2.71 -15.18
N THR A 100 0.45 -3.59 -14.63
CA THR A 100 0.17 -5.03 -14.60
C THR A 100 0.44 -5.53 -13.20
N PHE A 101 -0.55 -6.15 -12.58
CA PHE A 101 -0.39 -6.75 -11.26
C PHE A 101 -0.17 -8.25 -11.44
N ARG A 102 0.82 -8.79 -10.73
CA ARG A 102 1.04 -10.22 -10.66
C ARG A 102 0.89 -10.67 -9.22
N MET A 103 0.02 -11.63 -9.01
CA MET A 103 -0.25 -12.16 -7.68
C MET A 103 0.52 -13.43 -7.44
N PHE A 104 0.88 -13.67 -6.19
CA PHE A 104 1.54 -14.90 -5.78
C PHE A 104 1.15 -15.26 -4.34
N LYS A 105 1.25 -16.56 -4.06
CA LYS A 105 0.98 -17.11 -2.74
C LYS A 105 2.27 -17.59 -2.11
N GLU A 106 2.24 -17.83 -0.80
CA GLU A 106 3.37 -18.44 -0.13
C GLU A 106 3.70 -19.80 -0.72
N VAL A 107 4.97 -20.15 -0.65
CA VAL A 107 5.42 -21.51 -0.98
C VAL A 107 5.61 -22.25 0.32
N ILE A 108 4.88 -23.36 0.48
CA ILE A 108 5.02 -24.22 1.64
C ILE A 108 6.10 -25.25 1.33
N VAL A 109 7.19 -25.16 2.08
CA VAL A 109 8.27 -26.14 1.96
C VAL A 109 8.13 -27.11 3.13
N ARG A 110 7.81 -28.36 2.82
CA ARG A 110 7.77 -29.42 3.82
C ARG A 110 9.14 -30.08 3.91
N ARG A 111 9.50 -30.45 5.10
CA ARG A 111 10.79 -31.12 5.34
C ARG A 111 10.59 -32.60 5.58
N GLY A 112 11.60 -33.35 5.24
CA GLY A 112 11.66 -34.78 5.56
C GLY A 112 10.79 -35.61 4.63
N CYS A 113 9.70 -36.09 5.13
CA CYS A 113 8.91 -37.12 4.49
C CYS A 113 8.00 -36.66 3.36
N ASP A 114 8.09 -35.46 2.94
CA ASP A 114 7.22 -34.97 1.88
C ASP A 114 7.85 -35.04 0.50
N GLU A 115 8.98 -35.64 0.43
CA GLU A 115 9.64 -35.89 -0.83
C GLU A 115 9.16 -37.16 -1.48
#